data_3e1dda6c4221cfe9d70e4960a16d39eb
#
_entry.id   3e1dda6c4221cfe9d70e4960a16d39eb
#
_cell.length_a   1.000
_cell.length_b   1.000
_cell.length_c   1.000
_cell.angle_alpha   90.00
_cell.angle_beta   90.00
_cell.angle_gamma   90.00
#
_symmetry.space_group_name_H-M   'P 1'
#
loop_
_entity.id
_entity.type
_entity.pdbx_description
1 polymer ?
#
loop_
_entity_poly.entity_id
_entity_poly.type
_entity_poly.pdbx_seq_one_letter_code
_entity_poly.pdbx_strand_id
1 'polypeptide(L)'
;MNRLIPKPNGIFKEKEVFFDAKYCANICHGRFSQKATSAFLTRMGLELCETAEDVAGLSLVFDEDLGAEAYRLNVDQTGVVVYASTDTGVIWALTSLFSLLNDGSFPFITIEDAPRYPHRGFLLDCARHFFPVDVVKNIIEQNSLVKLNVLHWHLTDDQGWRIESKVFPELHSLNNQPYFTQEEIRDVVAFAALRGVEVIPEIDMPGHTLAAISALPHLSCRGEKTSPAVKGGIYKTILCAGKDETYSFVRRLLDEVCPLFESEYFHIGGDEAPKDEWESCPHCNAKRKSVGASDFEDLQGFFTKEIGGGLLSKGKIPMAWNEVLNSTVKPEKLVVQHWLEIGNVDNTRAFIANGGKVIISDMFSLYLDYPEFFTSLRRVYEFTPVIKGESFEDNDGVLGIQACLWSERVTDAETLYTRIYPRLFAVAEAAWTFDRDYEDFESRLAAKLCSLDNSSTNYQSITHSNPVGPDRLKGIMAFLAALSAASAEGSAPAITPEMMQQFLAGFGIELPQ
;
A
#
# COMPACT_ATOMS: atom_id res chain seq x y z
N MET A 1 -13.60 2.83 -25.93
CA MET A 1 -12.81 3.61 -24.95
C MET A 1 -13.32 3.54 -23.50
N ASN A 2 -14.57 3.25 -23.27
CA ASN A 2 -15.20 3.35 -21.92
C ASN A 2 -14.85 2.26 -20.90
N ARG A 3 -13.66 1.67 -20.92
CA ARG A 3 -13.34 0.56 -19.98
C ARG A 3 -11.98 0.68 -19.29
N LEU A 4 -11.08 1.58 -19.76
CA LEU A 4 -9.74 1.69 -19.21
C LEU A 4 -9.72 2.46 -17.88
N ILE A 5 -9.32 1.80 -16.82
CA ILE A 5 -8.95 2.39 -15.53
C ILE A 5 -7.56 1.83 -15.17
N PRO A 6 -6.58 2.69 -14.92
CA PRO A 6 -6.60 4.14 -15.10
C PRO A 6 -6.69 4.56 -16.59
N LYS A 7 -7.20 5.79 -16.81
CA LYS A 7 -7.23 6.41 -18.12
C LYS A 7 -5.80 6.65 -18.60
N PRO A 8 -5.44 6.16 -19.79
CA PRO A 8 -4.12 6.43 -20.37
C PRO A 8 -3.91 7.92 -20.62
N ASN A 9 -2.67 8.38 -20.49
CA ASN A 9 -2.29 9.78 -20.67
C ASN A 9 -2.22 10.21 -22.14
N GLY A 10 -2.10 9.27 -23.09
CA GLY A 10 -2.18 9.55 -24.52
C GLY A 10 -2.90 8.43 -25.28
N ILE A 11 -3.95 8.78 -26.00
CA ILE A 11 -4.69 7.89 -26.89
C ILE A 11 -4.74 8.52 -28.27
N PHE A 12 -4.17 7.82 -29.26
CA PHE A 12 -4.09 8.31 -30.64
C PHE A 12 -4.75 7.33 -31.59
N LYS A 13 -5.92 7.49 -32.06
CA LYS A 13 -6.70 6.70 -33.01
C LYS A 13 -7.35 5.45 -32.40
N GLU A 14 -8.64 5.50 -32.32
CA GLU A 14 -9.50 4.33 -32.19
C GLU A 14 -10.31 4.18 -33.49
N LYS A 15 -10.43 2.96 -33.98
CA LYS A 15 -11.28 2.63 -35.12
C LYS A 15 -12.22 1.50 -34.73
N GLU A 16 -13.44 1.50 -35.27
CA GLU A 16 -14.40 0.40 -35.13
C GLU A 16 -14.02 -0.80 -36.03
N VAL A 17 -12.74 -1.24 -35.96
CA VAL A 17 -12.20 -2.43 -36.61
C VAL A 17 -11.46 -3.20 -35.52
N PHE A 18 -11.51 -4.53 -35.55
CA PHE A 18 -11.06 -5.37 -34.47
C PHE A 18 -10.05 -6.41 -34.94
N PHE A 19 -9.09 -6.73 -34.04
CA PHE A 19 -8.13 -7.81 -34.16
C PHE A 19 -8.54 -8.97 -33.26
N ASP A 20 -8.57 -10.21 -33.78
CA ASP A 20 -8.94 -11.41 -32.99
C ASP A 20 -7.85 -11.73 -31.98
N ALA A 21 -8.24 -11.68 -30.69
CA ALA A 21 -7.33 -11.81 -29.56
C ALA A 21 -6.60 -13.17 -29.47
N LYS A 22 -7.16 -14.25 -30.06
CA LYS A 22 -6.54 -15.58 -30.04
C LYS A 22 -5.14 -15.59 -30.69
N TYR A 23 -4.90 -14.72 -31.68
CA TYR A 23 -3.60 -14.63 -32.35
C TYR A 23 -2.48 -14.12 -31.42
N CYS A 24 -2.82 -13.47 -30.30
CA CYS A 24 -1.84 -13.05 -29.29
C CYS A 24 -1.14 -14.21 -28.57
N ALA A 25 -1.57 -15.46 -28.77
CA ALA A 25 -0.83 -16.63 -28.33
C ALA A 25 0.52 -16.78 -29.05
N ASN A 26 0.61 -16.33 -30.31
CA ASN A 26 1.85 -16.29 -31.10
C ASN A 26 2.65 -15.04 -30.75
N ILE A 27 3.69 -15.19 -29.93
CA ILE A 27 4.44 -14.07 -29.36
C ILE A 27 5.89 -14.06 -29.85
N CYS A 28 6.34 -12.87 -30.31
CA CYS A 28 7.73 -12.54 -30.44
C CYS A 28 8.19 -11.69 -29.25
N HIS A 29 8.97 -12.26 -28.32
CA HIS A 29 9.39 -11.59 -27.09
C HIS A 29 10.54 -10.58 -27.27
N GLY A 30 11.28 -10.63 -28.37
CA GLY A 30 12.46 -9.78 -28.56
C GLY A 30 13.47 -9.92 -27.43
N ARG A 31 13.68 -8.84 -26.66
CA ARG A 31 14.59 -8.82 -25.51
C ARG A 31 13.90 -9.12 -24.16
N PHE A 32 12.59 -9.19 -24.15
CA PHE A 32 11.80 -9.29 -22.93
C PHE A 32 11.72 -10.73 -22.41
N SER A 33 11.56 -10.84 -21.10
CA SER A 33 11.38 -12.11 -20.44
C SER A 33 9.96 -12.67 -20.72
N GLN A 34 9.84 -13.99 -20.81
CA GLN A 34 8.52 -14.65 -20.87
C GLN A 34 7.64 -14.31 -19.67
N LYS A 35 8.23 -13.92 -18.53
CA LYS A 35 7.49 -13.48 -17.35
C LYS A 35 6.64 -12.24 -17.63
N ALA A 36 7.09 -11.33 -18.50
CA ALA A 36 6.34 -10.12 -18.86
C ALA A 36 4.97 -10.40 -19.49
N THR A 37 4.82 -11.56 -20.15
CA THR A 37 3.56 -11.96 -20.81
C THR A 37 2.74 -12.96 -19.99
N SER A 38 3.30 -13.53 -18.92
CA SER A 38 2.71 -14.63 -18.17
C SER A 38 1.31 -14.32 -17.62
N ALA A 39 1.15 -13.19 -16.94
CA ALA A 39 -0.14 -12.79 -16.37
C ALA A 39 -1.19 -12.54 -17.48
N PHE A 40 -0.79 -11.90 -18.57
CA PHE A 40 -1.67 -11.66 -19.72
C PHE A 40 -2.17 -12.96 -20.33
N LEU A 41 -1.28 -13.91 -20.64
CA LEU A 41 -1.65 -15.19 -21.23
C LEU A 41 -2.59 -15.98 -20.30
N THR A 42 -2.28 -15.99 -18.99
CA THR A 42 -3.13 -16.64 -17.99
C THR A 42 -4.54 -16.04 -17.97
N ARG A 43 -4.65 -14.71 -17.97
CA ARG A 43 -5.94 -13.99 -18.02
C ARG A 43 -6.74 -14.25 -19.29
N MET A 44 -6.03 -14.41 -20.39
CA MET A 44 -6.63 -14.70 -21.71
C MET A 44 -6.99 -16.20 -21.88
N GLY A 45 -6.53 -17.09 -20.99
CA GLY A 45 -6.65 -18.53 -21.17
C GLY A 45 -5.87 -19.06 -22.38
N LEU A 46 -4.75 -18.41 -22.72
CA LEU A 46 -3.90 -18.75 -23.86
C LEU A 46 -2.63 -19.45 -23.40
N GLU A 47 -2.17 -20.42 -24.20
CA GLU A 47 -0.84 -21.01 -24.06
C GLU A 47 0.16 -20.27 -24.93
N LEU A 48 1.37 -20.10 -24.43
CA LEU A 48 2.45 -19.44 -25.17
C LEU A 48 2.85 -20.28 -26.38
N CYS A 49 2.91 -19.63 -27.54
CA CYS A 49 3.51 -20.15 -28.75
C CYS A 49 4.58 -19.14 -29.22
N GLU A 50 5.85 -19.46 -29.01
CA GLU A 50 6.93 -18.61 -29.52
C GLU A 50 7.03 -18.70 -31.04
N THR A 51 7.21 -17.56 -31.69
CA THR A 51 7.24 -17.46 -33.15
C THR A 51 8.19 -16.37 -33.63
N ALA A 52 8.49 -16.38 -34.94
CA ALA A 52 9.23 -15.30 -35.58
C ALA A 52 8.35 -14.04 -35.71
N GLU A 53 9.01 -12.87 -35.78
CA GLU A 53 8.35 -11.56 -35.76
C GLU A 53 7.31 -11.37 -36.87
N ASP A 54 7.57 -11.91 -38.07
CA ASP A 54 6.73 -11.79 -39.27
C ASP A 54 5.43 -12.64 -39.22
N VAL A 55 5.29 -13.53 -38.24
CA VAL A 55 4.11 -14.37 -38.02
C VAL A 55 3.50 -14.19 -36.63
N ALA A 56 4.07 -13.30 -35.82
CA ALA A 56 3.59 -13.04 -34.47
C ALA A 56 2.27 -12.27 -34.48
N GLY A 57 1.30 -12.71 -33.66
CA GLY A 57 0.10 -11.93 -33.36
C GLY A 57 0.35 -10.85 -32.31
N LEU A 58 1.40 -11.04 -31.48
CA LEU A 58 1.89 -10.09 -30.48
C LEU A 58 3.40 -9.98 -30.58
N SER A 59 3.91 -8.78 -30.84
CA SER A 59 5.34 -8.48 -30.90
C SER A 59 5.74 -7.50 -29.79
N LEU A 60 6.82 -7.83 -29.08
CA LEU A 60 7.39 -6.98 -28.04
C LEU A 60 8.68 -6.34 -28.58
N VAL A 61 8.71 -5.03 -28.65
CA VAL A 61 9.81 -4.24 -29.25
C VAL A 61 10.48 -3.40 -28.16
N PHE A 62 11.79 -3.54 -28.04
CA PHE A 62 12.56 -2.73 -27.11
C PHE A 62 12.73 -1.30 -27.66
N ASP A 63 12.40 -0.31 -26.82
CA ASP A 63 12.52 1.11 -27.10
C ASP A 63 13.19 1.78 -25.89
N GLU A 64 14.48 2.15 -26.03
CA GLU A 64 15.29 2.71 -24.95
C GLU A 64 14.89 4.14 -24.54
N ASP A 65 14.15 4.84 -25.39
CA ASP A 65 13.69 6.21 -25.13
C ASP A 65 12.47 6.25 -24.17
N LEU A 66 11.83 5.10 -23.93
CA LEU A 66 10.71 5.00 -23.01
C LEU A 66 11.19 4.86 -21.56
N GLY A 67 10.50 5.52 -20.63
CA GLY A 67 10.70 5.33 -19.20
C GLY A 67 10.38 3.89 -18.74
N ALA A 68 10.88 3.49 -17.57
CA ALA A 68 10.81 2.11 -17.08
C ALA A 68 9.38 1.53 -17.02
N GLU A 69 8.37 2.35 -16.77
CA GLU A 69 6.96 1.93 -16.75
C GLU A 69 6.14 2.47 -17.93
N ALA A 70 6.80 3.23 -18.82
CA ALA A 70 6.17 3.76 -20.02
C ALA A 70 6.04 2.69 -21.12
N TYR A 71 5.03 2.83 -21.94
CA TYR A 71 4.82 1.97 -23.09
C TYR A 71 4.12 2.68 -24.24
N ARG A 72 4.28 2.11 -25.45
CA ARG A 72 3.43 2.38 -26.60
C ARG A 72 2.78 1.06 -27.04
N LEU A 73 1.47 1.06 -27.22
CA LEU A 73 0.67 -0.09 -27.65
C LEU A 73 -0.01 0.25 -28.98
N ASN A 74 0.26 -0.54 -29.99
CA ASN A 74 -0.42 -0.46 -31.30
C ASN A 74 -1.19 -1.74 -31.58
N VAL A 75 -2.45 -1.60 -31.94
CA VAL A 75 -3.31 -2.69 -32.45
C VAL A 75 -3.83 -2.29 -33.83
N ASP A 76 -3.51 -3.09 -34.82
CA ASP A 76 -4.00 -2.90 -36.20
C ASP A 76 -4.26 -4.25 -36.89
N GLN A 77 -4.46 -4.22 -38.21
CA GLN A 77 -4.73 -5.41 -39.02
C GLN A 77 -3.57 -6.43 -39.03
N THR A 78 -2.36 -6.01 -38.71
CA THR A 78 -1.17 -6.86 -38.75
C THR A 78 -0.91 -7.56 -37.41
N GLY A 79 -1.49 -7.06 -36.33
CA GLY A 79 -1.34 -7.62 -34.99
C GLY A 79 -1.26 -6.57 -33.90
N VAL A 80 -0.71 -6.99 -32.77
CA VAL A 80 -0.44 -6.17 -31.59
C VAL A 80 1.06 -5.96 -31.49
N VAL A 81 1.48 -4.70 -31.35
CA VAL A 81 2.88 -4.35 -31.11
C VAL A 81 2.98 -3.53 -29.82
N VAL A 82 3.81 -3.98 -28.90
CA VAL A 82 4.12 -3.30 -27.63
C VAL A 82 5.57 -2.81 -27.67
N TYR A 83 5.77 -1.52 -27.48
CA TYR A 83 7.07 -0.90 -27.29
C TYR A 83 7.26 -0.57 -25.81
N ALA A 84 8.38 -0.97 -25.24
CA ALA A 84 8.74 -0.71 -23.85
C ALA A 84 10.26 -0.77 -23.65
N SER A 85 10.76 -0.23 -22.54
CA SER A 85 12.19 -0.38 -22.14
C SER A 85 12.40 -1.48 -21.10
N THR A 86 11.34 -1.94 -20.43
CA THR A 86 11.40 -2.95 -19.36
C THR A 86 10.25 -3.95 -19.45
N ASP A 87 10.40 -5.09 -18.77
CA ASP A 87 9.30 -6.07 -18.58
C ASP A 87 8.07 -5.42 -17.92
N THR A 88 8.26 -4.48 -17.00
CA THR A 88 7.16 -3.78 -16.33
C THR A 88 6.35 -2.92 -17.31
N GLY A 89 7.01 -2.20 -18.22
CA GLY A 89 6.32 -1.47 -19.29
C GLY A 89 5.48 -2.39 -20.18
N VAL A 90 6.00 -3.60 -20.50
CA VAL A 90 5.23 -4.63 -21.23
C VAL A 90 4.02 -5.09 -20.42
N ILE A 91 4.18 -5.37 -19.13
CA ILE A 91 3.05 -5.78 -18.25
C ILE A 91 1.93 -4.73 -18.27
N TRP A 92 2.27 -3.43 -18.17
CA TRP A 92 1.27 -2.36 -18.19
C TRP A 92 0.59 -2.19 -19.54
N ALA A 93 1.33 -2.35 -20.64
CA ALA A 93 0.75 -2.36 -21.97
C ALA A 93 -0.26 -3.50 -22.14
N LEU A 94 0.11 -4.72 -21.73
CA LEU A 94 -0.74 -5.91 -21.82
C LEU A 94 -1.92 -5.85 -20.84
N THR A 95 -1.78 -5.18 -19.70
CA THR A 95 -2.88 -4.88 -18.79
C THR A 95 -3.91 -3.95 -19.46
N SER A 96 -3.45 -2.92 -20.17
CA SER A 96 -4.33 -2.06 -20.96
C SER A 96 -5.00 -2.84 -22.09
N LEU A 97 -4.24 -3.66 -22.82
CA LEU A 97 -4.77 -4.51 -23.89
C LEU A 97 -5.86 -5.45 -23.36
N PHE A 98 -5.62 -6.13 -22.24
CA PHE A 98 -6.61 -7.01 -21.62
C PHE A 98 -7.91 -6.26 -21.26
N SER A 99 -7.80 -5.03 -20.75
CA SER A 99 -8.96 -4.19 -20.41
C SER A 99 -9.76 -3.74 -21.62
N LEU A 100 -9.16 -3.77 -22.82
CA LEU A 100 -9.83 -3.46 -24.10
C LEU A 100 -10.52 -4.68 -24.71
N LEU A 101 -10.34 -5.87 -24.14
CA LEU A 101 -10.94 -7.10 -24.69
C LEU A 101 -12.46 -6.97 -24.75
N ASN A 102 -13.02 -7.24 -25.92
CA ASN A 102 -14.45 -7.26 -26.16
C ASN A 102 -14.81 -8.38 -27.13
N ASP A 103 -15.63 -9.33 -26.67
CA ASP A 103 -16.08 -10.49 -27.47
C ASP A 103 -14.92 -11.21 -28.19
N GLY A 104 -13.80 -11.42 -27.48
CA GLY A 104 -12.62 -12.12 -28.04
C GLY A 104 -11.78 -11.28 -29.01
N SER A 105 -11.97 -9.96 -29.07
CA SER A 105 -11.27 -9.08 -30.00
C SER A 105 -10.80 -7.80 -29.34
N PHE A 106 -9.77 -7.17 -29.92
CA PHE A 106 -9.25 -5.86 -29.53
C PHE A 106 -9.58 -4.81 -30.60
N PRO A 107 -9.99 -3.58 -30.22
CA PRO A 107 -10.17 -2.49 -31.20
C PRO A 107 -8.82 -2.06 -31.79
N PHE A 108 -8.80 -1.58 -33.02
CA PHE A 108 -7.61 -0.94 -33.56
C PHE A 108 -7.37 0.39 -32.87
N ILE A 109 -6.24 0.47 -32.15
CA ILE A 109 -5.94 1.59 -31.27
C ILE A 109 -4.42 1.82 -31.16
N THR A 110 -4.02 3.06 -30.91
CA THR A 110 -2.68 3.41 -30.48
C THR A 110 -2.77 4.10 -29.13
N ILE A 111 -1.99 3.62 -28.15
CA ILE A 111 -1.87 4.20 -26.82
C ILE A 111 -0.39 4.49 -26.56
N GLU A 112 -0.09 5.71 -26.09
CA GLU A 112 1.20 6.06 -25.50
C GLU A 112 0.94 6.46 -24.05
N ASP A 113 1.61 5.81 -23.09
CA ASP A 113 1.21 5.94 -21.69
C ASP A 113 2.40 5.77 -20.74
N ALA A 114 2.32 6.45 -19.62
CA ALA A 114 3.28 6.37 -18.54
C ALA A 114 2.60 6.80 -17.22
N PRO A 115 3.01 6.29 -16.07
CA PRO A 115 2.42 6.69 -14.79
C PRO A 115 2.83 8.12 -14.41
N ARG A 116 1.93 8.81 -13.68
CA ARG A 116 2.21 10.08 -13.04
C ARG A 116 3.20 9.91 -11.88
N TYR A 117 3.01 8.88 -11.06
CA TYR A 117 3.87 8.56 -9.92
C TYR A 117 4.48 7.17 -10.03
N PRO A 118 5.76 7.01 -9.65
CA PRO A 118 6.40 5.69 -9.63
C PRO A 118 5.87 4.79 -8.52
N HIS A 119 5.38 5.32 -7.39
CA HIS A 119 4.77 4.55 -6.30
C HIS A 119 3.25 4.71 -6.30
N ARG A 120 2.54 3.61 -6.48
CA ARG A 120 1.07 3.54 -6.52
C ARG A 120 0.64 2.36 -5.66
N GLY A 121 0.49 2.63 -4.36
CA GLY A 121 0.46 1.60 -3.34
C GLY A 121 -0.92 1.34 -2.72
N PHE A 122 -1.03 0.15 -2.17
CA PHE A 122 -2.09 -0.24 -1.25
C PHE A 122 -1.49 -1.00 -0.07
N LEU A 123 -1.76 -0.52 1.17
CA LEU A 123 -1.42 -1.22 2.40
C LEU A 123 -2.57 -2.13 2.82
N LEU A 124 -2.23 -3.40 3.09
CA LEU A 124 -3.13 -4.39 3.67
C LEU A 124 -2.63 -4.79 5.06
N ASP A 125 -3.41 -4.48 6.08
CA ASP A 125 -3.19 -4.96 7.44
C ASP A 125 -3.72 -6.39 7.60
N CYS A 126 -2.79 -7.33 7.80
CA CYS A 126 -3.08 -8.72 8.15
C CYS A 126 -2.82 -9.03 9.64
N ALA A 127 -2.28 -8.05 10.39
CA ALA A 127 -1.89 -8.26 11.78
C ALA A 127 -3.08 -8.18 12.74
N ARG A 128 -3.97 -7.19 12.59
CA ARG A 128 -5.19 -7.08 13.41
C ARG A 128 -6.16 -8.20 13.08
N HIS A 129 -6.47 -8.41 11.79
CA HIS A 129 -7.22 -9.59 11.30
C HIS A 129 -6.47 -10.26 10.18
N PHE A 130 -6.43 -11.59 10.21
CA PHE A 130 -5.70 -12.39 9.23
C PHE A 130 -6.54 -12.60 7.96
N PHE A 131 -5.93 -12.32 6.82
CA PHE A 131 -6.49 -12.66 5.50
C PHE A 131 -5.63 -13.75 4.85
N PRO A 132 -6.21 -14.87 4.40
CA PRO A 132 -5.43 -15.97 3.84
C PRO A 132 -4.81 -15.62 2.47
N VAL A 133 -3.87 -16.43 2.02
CA VAL A 133 -3.06 -16.21 0.80
C VAL A 133 -3.89 -15.97 -0.45
N ASP A 134 -5.02 -16.65 -0.60
CA ASP A 134 -5.92 -16.49 -1.75
C ASP A 134 -6.56 -15.09 -1.79
N VAL A 135 -6.91 -14.53 -0.63
CA VAL A 135 -7.41 -13.14 -0.51
C VAL A 135 -6.31 -12.15 -0.87
N VAL A 136 -5.08 -12.33 -0.35
CA VAL A 136 -3.94 -11.48 -0.68
C VAL A 136 -3.63 -11.52 -2.17
N LYS A 137 -3.59 -12.71 -2.78
CA LYS A 137 -3.38 -12.88 -4.23
C LYS A 137 -4.50 -12.27 -5.06
N ASN A 138 -5.75 -12.37 -4.62
CA ASN A 138 -6.86 -11.71 -5.31
C ASN A 138 -6.71 -10.18 -5.32
N ILE A 139 -6.32 -9.58 -4.19
CA ILE A 139 -6.03 -8.14 -4.12
C ILE A 139 -4.90 -7.76 -5.08
N ILE A 140 -3.80 -8.52 -5.11
CA ILE A 140 -2.68 -8.30 -6.04
C ILE A 140 -3.18 -8.37 -7.50
N GLU A 141 -4.01 -9.36 -7.83
CA GLU A 141 -4.59 -9.50 -9.16
C GLU A 141 -5.40 -8.26 -9.55
N GLN A 142 -6.36 -7.84 -8.71
CA GLN A 142 -7.20 -6.68 -9.00
C GLN A 142 -6.40 -5.37 -9.06
N ASN A 143 -5.41 -5.21 -8.18
CA ASN A 143 -4.52 -4.04 -8.16
C ASN A 143 -3.69 -3.95 -9.45
N SER A 144 -3.14 -5.08 -9.92
CA SER A 144 -2.37 -5.10 -11.15
C SER A 144 -3.23 -4.79 -12.38
N LEU A 145 -4.53 -5.16 -12.37
CA LEU A 145 -5.49 -4.84 -13.44
C LEU A 145 -5.83 -3.35 -13.55
N VAL A 146 -5.43 -2.56 -12.55
CA VAL A 146 -5.54 -1.09 -12.56
C VAL A 146 -4.17 -0.42 -12.36
N LYS A 147 -3.08 -1.14 -12.61
CA LYS A 147 -1.69 -0.65 -12.59
C LYS A 147 -1.23 -0.08 -11.25
N LEU A 148 -1.85 -0.48 -10.13
CA LEU A 148 -1.24 -0.32 -8.82
C LEU A 148 -0.05 -1.28 -8.73
N ASN A 149 1.12 -0.75 -8.35
CA ASN A 149 2.38 -1.49 -8.45
C ASN A 149 3.01 -1.85 -7.11
N VAL A 150 2.37 -1.51 -5.99
CA VAL A 150 2.87 -1.84 -4.66
C VAL A 150 1.77 -2.44 -3.79
N LEU A 151 2.06 -3.60 -3.20
CA LEU A 151 1.39 -4.11 -2.00
C LEU A 151 2.29 -3.86 -0.80
N HIS A 152 1.91 -2.96 0.09
CA HIS A 152 2.52 -2.79 1.39
C HIS A 152 1.84 -3.76 2.36
N TRP A 153 2.58 -4.76 2.84
CA TRP A 153 2.03 -5.86 3.62
C TRP A 153 2.36 -5.70 5.10
N HIS A 154 1.39 -5.21 5.88
CA HIS A 154 1.52 -5.00 7.31
C HIS A 154 1.29 -6.32 8.05
N LEU A 155 2.37 -6.92 8.55
CA LEU A 155 2.42 -8.32 8.98
C LEU A 155 2.50 -8.50 10.50
N THR A 156 2.78 -7.41 11.26
CA THR A 156 2.96 -7.49 12.71
C THR A 156 2.39 -6.27 13.39
N ASP A 157 1.70 -6.48 14.51
CA ASP A 157 1.14 -5.42 15.35
C ASP A 157 0.87 -5.93 16.78
N ASP A 158 0.24 -5.14 17.62
CA ASP A 158 -0.11 -5.47 19.00
C ASP A 158 -1.03 -6.69 19.10
N GLN A 159 -1.87 -6.95 18.11
CA GLN A 159 -2.86 -8.03 18.09
C GLN A 159 -2.30 -9.35 17.54
N GLY A 160 -1.30 -9.30 16.67
CA GLY A 160 -0.82 -10.51 16.04
C GLY A 160 0.52 -10.40 15.33
N TRP A 161 1.15 -11.55 15.22
CA TRP A 161 2.38 -11.76 14.46
C TRP A 161 2.10 -12.74 13.32
N ARG A 162 2.28 -12.31 12.05
CA ARG A 162 1.82 -13.06 10.88
C ARG A 162 2.92 -13.62 9.98
N ILE A 163 4.18 -13.59 10.42
CA ILE A 163 5.32 -14.14 9.66
C ILE A 163 5.88 -15.36 10.41
N GLU A 164 6.06 -16.50 9.71
CA GLU A 164 6.84 -17.60 10.23
C GLU A 164 8.28 -17.13 10.51
N SER A 165 8.73 -17.29 11.75
CA SER A 165 10.14 -17.15 12.12
C SER A 165 10.68 -18.49 12.61
N LYS A 166 11.75 -18.98 11.97
CA LYS A 166 12.48 -20.18 12.40
C LYS A 166 13.52 -19.87 13.48
N VAL A 167 13.93 -18.59 13.52
CA VAL A 167 14.90 -18.09 14.51
C VAL A 167 14.22 -17.80 15.86
N PHE A 168 12.95 -17.39 15.82
CA PHE A 168 12.11 -17.10 16.98
C PHE A 168 10.72 -17.74 16.81
N PRO A 169 10.61 -19.08 16.91
CA PRO A 169 9.34 -19.77 16.64
C PRO A 169 8.22 -19.40 17.61
N GLU A 170 8.55 -18.85 18.77
CA GLU A 170 7.59 -18.35 19.75
C GLU A 170 6.69 -17.23 19.18
N LEU A 171 7.18 -16.45 18.22
CA LEU A 171 6.46 -15.33 17.63
C LEU A 171 5.20 -15.80 16.88
N HIS A 172 5.35 -16.76 15.97
CA HIS A 172 4.23 -17.24 15.14
C HIS A 172 3.41 -18.35 15.80
N SER A 173 3.94 -19.03 16.83
CA SER A 173 3.19 -20.02 17.59
C SER A 173 2.30 -19.43 18.68
N LEU A 174 2.30 -18.10 18.85
CA LEU A 174 1.58 -17.39 19.89
C LEU A 174 0.06 -17.62 19.79
N ASN A 175 -0.54 -18.21 20.82
CA ASN A 175 -1.98 -18.44 20.94
C ASN A 175 -2.63 -19.18 19.76
N ASN A 176 -1.88 -19.97 18.99
CA ASN A 176 -2.33 -20.65 17.78
C ASN A 176 -2.98 -19.71 16.75
N GLN A 177 -2.53 -18.47 16.69
CA GLN A 177 -2.99 -17.52 15.69
C GLN A 177 -2.50 -17.92 14.29
N PRO A 178 -3.28 -17.64 13.24
CA PRO A 178 -2.85 -17.89 11.87
C PRO A 178 -1.68 -16.98 11.47
N TYR A 179 -0.80 -17.50 10.64
CA TYR A 179 0.36 -16.79 10.11
C TYR A 179 0.67 -17.29 8.69
N PHE A 180 1.50 -16.57 7.97
CA PHE A 180 2.04 -16.97 6.67
C PHE A 180 3.35 -17.73 6.88
N THR A 181 3.46 -18.91 6.30
CA THR A 181 4.73 -19.61 6.19
C THR A 181 5.68 -18.88 5.27
N GLN A 182 6.99 -19.09 5.43
CA GLN A 182 7.96 -18.48 4.53
C GLN A 182 7.79 -18.95 3.07
N GLU A 183 7.24 -20.13 2.85
CA GLU A 183 6.91 -20.66 1.52
C GLU A 183 5.73 -19.89 0.91
N GLU A 184 4.66 -19.67 1.67
CA GLU A 184 3.51 -18.86 1.25
C GLU A 184 3.90 -17.42 0.95
N ILE A 185 4.80 -16.82 1.74
CA ILE A 185 5.31 -15.47 1.49
C ILE A 185 6.05 -15.42 0.13
N ARG A 186 6.96 -16.37 -0.13
CA ARG A 186 7.66 -16.43 -1.42
C ARG A 186 6.72 -16.65 -2.60
N ASP A 187 5.68 -17.47 -2.41
CA ASP A 187 4.66 -17.71 -3.44
C ASP A 187 3.84 -16.43 -3.74
N VAL A 188 3.47 -15.65 -2.71
CA VAL A 188 2.80 -14.36 -2.89
C VAL A 188 3.73 -13.35 -3.60
N VAL A 189 5.01 -13.26 -3.20
CA VAL A 189 5.99 -12.36 -3.83
C VAL A 189 6.20 -12.71 -5.31
N ALA A 190 6.39 -14.00 -5.62
CA ALA A 190 6.55 -14.46 -7.00
C ALA A 190 5.28 -14.21 -7.85
N PHE A 191 4.10 -14.43 -7.28
CA PHE A 191 2.82 -14.14 -7.93
C PHE A 191 2.65 -12.65 -8.26
N ALA A 192 3.05 -11.77 -7.33
CA ALA A 192 3.00 -10.33 -7.48
C ALA A 192 3.98 -9.84 -8.56
N ALA A 193 5.22 -10.34 -8.57
CA ALA A 193 6.24 -9.98 -9.53
C ALA A 193 5.80 -10.22 -10.99
N LEU A 194 5.11 -11.34 -11.26
CA LEU A 194 4.56 -11.64 -12.60
C LEU A 194 3.46 -10.65 -13.03
N ARG A 195 2.98 -9.82 -12.12
CA ARG A 195 1.91 -8.83 -12.31
C ARG A 195 2.38 -7.39 -12.24
N GLY A 196 3.70 -7.18 -12.14
CA GLY A 196 4.28 -5.86 -11.98
C GLY A 196 4.02 -5.23 -10.61
N VAL A 197 3.69 -6.05 -9.60
CA VAL A 197 3.44 -5.60 -8.23
C VAL A 197 4.61 -5.97 -7.33
N GLU A 198 5.21 -4.96 -6.70
CA GLU A 198 6.22 -5.11 -5.66
C GLU A 198 5.54 -5.36 -4.31
N VAL A 199 6.07 -6.29 -3.50
CA VAL A 199 5.57 -6.55 -2.15
C VAL A 199 6.56 -5.96 -1.14
N ILE A 200 6.18 -4.89 -0.46
CA ILE A 200 6.95 -4.24 0.60
C ILE A 200 6.46 -4.76 1.95
N PRO A 201 7.29 -5.50 2.71
CA PRO A 201 6.90 -5.95 4.04
C PRO A 201 6.99 -4.83 5.06
N GLU A 202 6.10 -4.87 6.06
CA GLU A 202 6.23 -4.07 7.28
C GLU A 202 6.31 -4.96 8.52
N ILE A 203 7.32 -4.70 9.33
CA ILE A 203 7.44 -5.15 10.72
C ILE A 203 7.56 -3.90 11.57
N ASP A 204 6.48 -3.53 12.20
CA ASP A 204 6.40 -2.29 12.97
C ASP A 204 7.23 -2.36 14.25
N MET A 205 7.93 -1.25 14.55
CA MET A 205 8.76 -1.09 15.74
C MET A 205 9.19 0.38 15.96
N PRO A 206 9.36 0.85 17.20
CA PRO A 206 9.31 0.11 18.47
C PRO A 206 7.90 0.01 19.06
N GLY A 207 6.93 0.80 18.57
CA GLY A 207 5.49 0.70 18.85
C GLY A 207 4.88 -0.53 18.21
N HIS A 208 3.59 -0.79 18.44
CA HIS A 208 2.83 -1.86 17.78
C HIS A 208 3.47 -3.26 17.88
N THR A 209 4.10 -3.55 19.02
CA THR A 209 4.93 -4.75 19.22
C THR A 209 4.45 -5.65 20.37
N LEU A 210 3.25 -5.43 20.90
CA LEU A 210 2.77 -6.16 22.07
C LEU A 210 2.64 -7.67 21.80
N ALA A 211 2.29 -8.11 20.58
CA ALA A 211 2.28 -9.52 20.23
C ALA A 211 3.70 -10.11 20.30
N ALA A 212 4.71 -9.44 19.74
CA ALA A 212 6.11 -9.88 19.85
C ALA A 212 6.61 -9.92 21.30
N ILE A 213 6.28 -8.91 22.09
CA ILE A 213 6.63 -8.84 23.51
C ILE A 213 5.91 -9.93 24.32
N SER A 214 4.68 -10.28 23.94
CA SER A 214 3.94 -11.38 24.58
C SER A 214 4.62 -12.74 24.39
N ALA A 215 5.24 -12.95 23.23
CA ALA A 215 6.05 -14.13 22.96
C ALA A 215 7.43 -14.06 23.62
N LEU A 216 8.05 -12.87 23.66
CA LEU A 216 9.41 -12.61 24.14
C LEU A 216 9.43 -11.45 25.14
N PRO A 217 8.93 -11.64 26.37
CA PRO A 217 8.73 -10.55 27.35
C PRO A 217 9.99 -9.75 27.70
N HIS A 218 11.17 -10.36 27.61
CA HIS A 218 12.45 -9.72 27.91
C HIS A 218 12.77 -8.54 26.96
N LEU A 219 12.08 -8.42 25.82
CA LEU A 219 12.24 -7.32 24.87
C LEU A 219 11.59 -6.01 25.35
N SER A 220 10.64 -6.06 26.29
CA SER A 220 10.05 -4.86 26.89
C SER A 220 10.92 -4.26 27.99
N CYS A 221 10.61 -3.03 28.39
CA CYS A 221 11.29 -2.37 29.50
C CYS A 221 11.16 -3.14 30.82
N ARG A 222 9.98 -3.68 31.10
CA ARG A 222 9.66 -4.38 32.36
C ARG A 222 10.05 -5.85 32.36
N GLY A 223 10.04 -6.50 31.16
CA GLY A 223 10.28 -7.94 31.08
C GLY A 223 9.14 -8.80 31.61
N GLU A 224 7.97 -8.23 31.81
CA GLU A 224 6.81 -8.90 32.40
C GLU A 224 6.04 -9.67 31.33
N LYS A 225 5.42 -10.79 31.73
CA LYS A 225 4.51 -11.54 30.85
C LYS A 225 3.27 -10.69 30.54
N THR A 226 2.92 -10.65 29.28
CA THR A 226 1.72 -9.99 28.77
C THR A 226 0.99 -10.89 27.77
N SER A 227 -0.08 -10.41 27.21
CA SER A 227 -0.83 -11.08 26.13
C SER A 227 -0.99 -10.13 24.97
N PRO A 228 -1.12 -10.63 23.73
CA PRO A 228 -1.45 -9.79 22.59
C PRO A 228 -2.71 -8.97 22.85
N ALA A 229 -2.79 -7.81 22.24
CA ALA A 229 -3.96 -6.96 22.35
C ALA A 229 -5.20 -7.63 21.73
N VAL A 230 -6.37 -7.32 22.31
CA VAL A 230 -7.67 -7.81 21.80
C VAL A 230 -8.47 -6.69 21.13
N LYS A 231 -8.10 -5.44 21.42
CA LYS A 231 -8.74 -4.23 20.88
C LYS A 231 -7.72 -3.40 20.12
N GLY A 232 -8.18 -2.56 19.20
CA GLY A 232 -7.39 -1.49 18.62
C GLY A 232 -6.99 -0.45 19.67
N GLY A 233 -5.99 0.36 19.36
CA GLY A 233 -5.51 1.45 20.21
C GLY A 233 -3.99 1.45 20.33
N ILE A 234 -3.46 2.45 21.03
CA ILE A 234 -2.03 2.65 21.24
C ILE A 234 -1.65 2.07 22.61
N TYR A 235 -0.74 1.11 22.62
CA TYR A 235 -0.30 0.43 23.84
C TYR A 235 1.04 0.99 24.34
N LYS A 236 1.16 1.18 25.66
CA LYS A 236 2.37 1.76 26.27
C LYS A 236 3.55 0.78 26.32
N THR A 237 3.29 -0.51 26.28
CA THR A 237 4.32 -1.55 26.29
C THR A 237 4.87 -1.75 24.90
N ILE A 238 6.07 -1.23 24.66
CA ILE A 238 6.78 -1.22 23.39
C ILE A 238 8.19 -1.84 23.57
N LEU A 239 8.90 -2.08 22.47
CA LEU A 239 10.28 -2.58 22.52
C LEU A 239 11.18 -1.63 23.33
N CYS A 240 12.02 -2.20 24.16
CA CYS A 240 12.97 -1.43 24.99
C CYS A 240 14.17 -0.98 24.15
N ALA A 241 14.25 0.30 23.82
CA ALA A 241 15.38 0.87 23.08
C ALA A 241 16.70 0.92 23.88
N GLY A 242 16.65 0.62 25.17
CA GLY A 242 17.82 0.62 26.05
C GLY A 242 18.59 -0.70 26.11
N LYS A 243 17.97 -1.82 25.74
CA LYS A 243 18.55 -3.16 25.87
C LYS A 243 19.24 -3.60 24.58
N ASP A 244 20.46 -4.10 24.67
CA ASP A 244 21.20 -4.62 23.51
C ASP A 244 20.57 -5.90 22.95
N GLU A 245 19.84 -6.65 23.78
CA GLU A 245 19.03 -7.82 23.38
C GLU A 245 17.96 -7.44 22.36
N THR A 246 17.34 -6.27 22.48
CA THR A 246 16.36 -5.77 21.50
C THR A 246 16.99 -5.59 20.13
N TYR A 247 18.15 -4.96 20.03
CA TYR A 247 18.86 -4.78 18.76
C TYR A 247 19.35 -6.12 18.18
N SER A 248 19.78 -7.04 19.05
CA SER A 248 20.17 -8.39 18.64
C SER A 248 18.97 -9.18 18.08
N PHE A 249 17.82 -9.09 18.73
CA PHE A 249 16.57 -9.67 18.28
C PHE A 249 16.20 -9.15 16.89
N VAL A 250 16.09 -7.83 16.73
CA VAL A 250 15.69 -7.21 15.45
C VAL A 250 16.68 -7.58 14.35
N ARG A 251 17.98 -7.54 14.62
CA ARG A 251 19.00 -7.88 13.61
C ARG A 251 18.84 -9.31 13.11
N ARG A 252 18.70 -10.29 14.01
CA ARG A 252 18.51 -11.70 13.66
C ARG A 252 17.18 -11.95 12.92
N LEU A 253 16.13 -11.24 13.30
CA LEU A 253 14.83 -11.28 12.63
C LEU A 253 14.95 -10.76 11.20
N LEU A 254 15.59 -9.60 10.99
CA LEU A 254 15.80 -9.02 9.66
C LEU A 254 16.74 -9.86 8.79
N ASP A 255 17.73 -10.56 9.39
CA ASP A 255 18.57 -11.54 8.68
C ASP A 255 17.73 -12.68 8.07
N GLU A 256 16.66 -13.08 8.76
CA GLU A 256 15.76 -14.13 8.31
C GLU A 256 14.71 -13.63 7.32
N VAL A 257 14.10 -12.46 7.60
CA VAL A 257 12.92 -11.99 6.86
C VAL A 257 13.27 -11.25 5.57
N CYS A 258 14.34 -10.44 5.54
CA CYS A 258 14.69 -9.67 4.35
C CYS A 258 14.85 -10.53 3.07
N PRO A 259 15.43 -11.75 3.11
CA PRO A 259 15.56 -12.59 1.91
C PRO A 259 14.24 -13.17 1.37
N LEU A 260 13.13 -13.04 2.10
CA LEU A 260 11.81 -13.50 1.64
C LEU A 260 11.18 -12.55 0.61
N PHE A 261 11.63 -11.29 0.57
CA PHE A 261 11.06 -10.22 -0.24
C PHE A 261 12.08 -9.71 -1.25
N GLU A 262 11.66 -9.61 -2.51
CA GLU A 262 12.50 -9.08 -3.60
C GLU A 262 12.63 -7.55 -3.54
N SER A 263 11.65 -6.85 -2.94
CA SER A 263 11.64 -5.39 -2.79
C SER A 263 12.96 -4.85 -2.23
N GLU A 264 13.44 -3.75 -2.78
CA GLU A 264 14.53 -2.98 -2.19
C GLU A 264 14.08 -2.20 -0.93
N TYR A 265 12.78 -2.05 -0.70
CA TYR A 265 12.22 -1.35 0.44
C TYR A 265 11.81 -2.32 1.55
N PHE A 266 11.91 -1.84 2.78
CA PHE A 266 11.44 -2.54 3.98
C PHE A 266 10.89 -1.52 4.98
N HIS A 267 9.60 -1.63 5.33
CA HIS A 267 8.96 -0.72 6.25
C HIS A 267 9.13 -1.19 7.70
N ILE A 268 9.53 -0.26 8.59
CA ILE A 268 9.82 -0.54 10.00
C ILE A 268 8.85 0.15 10.96
N GLY A 269 7.74 0.70 10.45
CA GLY A 269 6.76 1.42 11.25
C GLY A 269 7.31 2.73 11.82
N GLY A 270 7.31 2.84 13.14
CA GLY A 270 7.87 3.98 13.87
C GLY A 270 6.86 4.99 14.34
N ASP A 271 5.58 4.75 14.06
CA ASP A 271 4.45 5.55 14.50
C ASP A 271 4.01 5.21 15.93
N GLU A 272 3.24 6.11 16.50
CA GLU A 272 2.49 5.95 17.76
C GLU A 272 3.25 5.26 18.89
N ALA A 273 4.56 5.49 19.02
CA ALA A 273 5.41 4.88 20.03
C ALA A 273 5.40 5.68 21.36
N PRO A 274 4.62 5.31 22.39
CA PRO A 274 4.58 6.03 23.66
C PRO A 274 5.91 5.92 24.41
N LYS A 275 6.37 7.01 25.02
CA LYS A 275 7.65 7.06 25.74
C LYS A 275 7.53 6.76 27.25
N ASP A 276 6.31 6.57 27.76
CA ASP A 276 6.01 6.40 29.19
C ASP A 276 6.89 5.34 29.88
N GLU A 277 7.03 4.16 29.26
CA GLU A 277 7.87 3.11 29.84
C GLU A 277 9.37 3.39 29.69
N TRP A 278 9.78 4.04 28.59
CA TRP A 278 11.19 4.41 28.38
C TRP A 278 11.65 5.46 29.41
N GLU A 279 10.80 6.43 29.77
CA GLU A 279 11.09 7.46 30.75
C GLU A 279 11.44 6.88 32.13
N SER A 280 10.74 5.84 32.52
CA SER A 280 10.96 5.14 33.80
C SER A 280 12.01 4.01 33.73
N CYS A 281 12.44 3.61 32.51
CA CYS A 281 13.34 2.47 32.30
C CYS A 281 14.82 2.86 32.54
N PRO A 282 15.55 2.19 33.48
CA PRO A 282 16.98 2.45 33.68
C PRO A 282 17.83 2.20 32.42
N HIS A 283 17.50 1.16 31.63
CA HIS A 283 18.22 0.83 30.41
C HIS A 283 18.03 1.91 29.33
N CYS A 284 16.79 2.38 29.09
CA CYS A 284 16.52 3.45 28.13
C CYS A 284 17.18 4.77 28.57
N ASN A 285 17.15 5.10 29.86
CA ASN A 285 17.81 6.29 30.37
C ASN A 285 19.35 6.21 30.22
N ALA A 286 19.95 5.04 30.49
CA ALA A 286 21.38 4.83 30.30
C ALA A 286 21.77 4.91 28.82
N LYS A 287 21.00 4.26 27.92
CA LYS A 287 21.23 4.29 26.47
C LYS A 287 21.10 5.73 25.95
N ARG A 288 20.02 6.44 26.30
CA ARG A 288 19.80 7.85 25.90
C ARG A 288 21.01 8.72 26.20
N LYS A 289 21.56 8.62 27.43
CA LYS A 289 22.76 9.35 27.85
C LYS A 289 24.00 8.93 27.06
N SER A 290 24.18 7.62 26.85
CA SER A 290 25.40 7.09 26.20
C SER A 290 25.49 7.44 24.72
N VAL A 291 24.33 7.60 24.04
CA VAL A 291 24.27 7.98 22.60
C VAL A 291 24.12 9.48 22.39
N GLY A 292 24.05 10.26 23.49
CA GLY A 292 23.93 11.72 23.41
C GLY A 292 22.55 12.23 22.96
N ALA A 293 21.51 11.40 23.09
CA ALA A 293 20.14 11.78 22.74
C ALA A 293 19.59 12.79 23.75
N SER A 294 19.01 13.90 23.25
CA SER A 294 18.50 15.01 24.07
C SER A 294 17.26 14.59 24.87
N ASP A 295 16.40 13.82 24.24
CA ASP A 295 15.13 13.34 24.78
C ASP A 295 14.82 11.89 24.30
N PHE A 296 13.60 11.41 24.48
CA PHE A 296 13.21 10.06 24.07
C PHE A 296 12.76 9.99 22.60
N GLU A 297 12.45 11.11 21.95
CA GLU A 297 12.30 11.17 20.50
C GLU A 297 13.64 10.94 19.81
N ASP A 298 14.71 11.56 20.31
CA ASP A 298 16.07 11.30 19.83
C ASP A 298 16.54 9.87 20.13
N LEU A 299 16.09 9.26 21.22
CA LEU A 299 16.36 7.83 21.49
C LEU A 299 15.63 6.95 20.47
N GLN A 300 14.39 7.26 20.07
CA GLN A 300 13.70 6.59 18.99
C GLN A 300 14.42 6.82 17.65
N GLY A 301 14.87 8.05 17.39
CA GLY A 301 15.69 8.34 16.21
C GLY A 301 16.96 7.50 16.15
N PHE A 302 17.66 7.33 17.27
CA PHE A 302 18.80 6.42 17.39
C PHE A 302 18.40 4.97 17.10
N PHE A 303 17.29 4.49 17.67
CA PHE A 303 16.76 3.15 17.41
C PHE A 303 16.49 2.96 15.91
N THR A 304 15.76 3.87 15.28
CA THR A 304 15.45 3.88 13.85
C THR A 304 16.73 3.88 13.00
N LYS A 305 17.74 4.66 13.39
CA LYS A 305 19.02 4.73 12.69
C LYS A 305 19.78 3.41 12.73
N GLU A 306 19.84 2.74 13.90
CA GLU A 306 20.52 1.46 14.05
C GLU A 306 19.83 0.35 13.22
N ILE A 307 18.50 0.28 13.28
CA ILE A 307 17.73 -0.69 12.50
C ILE A 307 17.84 -0.41 11.00
N GLY A 308 17.67 0.85 10.60
CA GLY A 308 17.82 1.27 9.20
C GLY A 308 19.22 1.03 8.65
N GLY A 309 20.26 1.26 9.46
CA GLY A 309 21.64 0.91 9.10
C GLY A 309 21.82 -0.59 8.88
N GLY A 310 21.17 -1.41 9.70
CA GLY A 310 21.11 -2.86 9.53
C GLY A 310 20.45 -3.27 8.20
N LEU A 311 19.34 -2.62 7.82
CA LEU A 311 18.66 -2.84 6.52
C LEU A 311 19.53 -2.40 5.35
N LEU A 312 20.15 -1.22 5.42
CA LEU A 312 21.06 -0.72 4.36
C LEU A 312 22.23 -1.67 4.12
N SER A 313 22.78 -2.29 5.18
CA SER A 313 23.83 -3.31 5.04
C SER A 313 23.39 -4.58 4.29
N LYS A 314 22.09 -4.82 4.19
CA LYS A 314 21.46 -5.92 3.46
C LYS A 314 20.95 -5.50 2.06
N GLY A 315 21.26 -4.27 1.64
CA GLY A 315 20.78 -3.69 0.39
C GLY A 315 19.30 -3.29 0.41
N LYS A 316 18.68 -3.17 1.61
CA LYS A 316 17.29 -2.71 1.77
C LYS A 316 17.25 -1.25 2.21
N ILE A 317 16.37 -0.47 1.61
CA ILE A 317 16.10 0.93 1.98
C ILE A 317 15.01 0.94 3.05
N PRO A 318 15.27 1.46 4.26
CA PRO A 318 14.25 1.57 5.29
C PRO A 318 13.15 2.55 4.87
N MET A 319 11.90 2.16 5.13
CA MET A 319 10.73 3.03 5.10
C MET A 319 10.16 3.16 6.51
N ALA A 320 9.56 4.31 6.83
CA ALA A 320 8.93 4.52 8.13
C ALA A 320 7.84 5.59 8.05
N TRP A 321 6.91 5.55 9.02
CA TRP A 321 5.89 6.58 9.17
C TRP A 321 6.51 7.92 9.58
N ASN A 322 5.81 9.02 9.29
CA ASN A 322 6.40 10.37 9.39
C ASN A 322 6.76 10.83 10.82
N GLU A 323 6.34 10.14 11.86
CA GLU A 323 6.74 10.42 13.25
C GLU A 323 8.24 10.23 13.50
N VAL A 324 8.93 9.39 12.71
CA VAL A 324 10.41 9.27 12.80
C VAL A 324 11.13 10.59 12.51
N LEU A 325 10.45 11.55 11.91
CA LEU A 325 10.97 12.90 11.68
C LEU A 325 10.89 13.82 12.92
N ASN A 326 10.34 13.36 14.04
CA ASN A 326 10.40 14.05 15.33
C ASN A 326 11.83 14.16 15.85
N SER A 327 12.71 13.27 15.40
CA SER A 327 14.15 13.35 15.65
C SER A 327 14.94 13.74 14.42
N THR A 328 16.05 14.45 14.64
CA THR A 328 17.04 14.70 13.59
C THR A 328 17.93 13.49 13.33
N VAL A 329 17.96 12.52 14.25
CA VAL A 329 18.75 11.28 14.16
C VAL A 329 17.98 10.26 13.32
N LYS A 330 18.49 9.92 12.14
CA LYS A 330 17.84 8.99 11.21
C LYS A 330 18.86 8.24 10.35
N PRO A 331 18.47 7.16 9.65
CA PRO A 331 19.32 6.46 8.69
C PRO A 331 19.79 7.39 7.56
N GLU A 332 20.91 7.06 6.93
CA GLU A 332 21.47 7.83 5.80
C GLU A 332 20.51 7.86 4.60
N LYS A 333 19.85 6.74 4.33
CA LYS A 333 18.77 6.64 3.34
C LYS A 333 17.49 6.25 4.08
N LEU A 334 16.41 6.95 3.80
CA LEU A 334 15.10 6.72 4.40
C LEU A 334 14.03 7.22 3.42
N VAL A 335 12.98 6.43 3.23
CA VAL A 335 11.73 6.88 2.62
C VAL A 335 10.71 7.06 3.74
N VAL A 336 10.05 8.19 3.76
CA VAL A 336 9.05 8.51 4.79
C VAL A 336 7.65 8.36 4.22
N GLN A 337 6.78 7.66 4.93
CA GLN A 337 5.36 7.57 4.61
C GLN A 337 4.59 8.57 5.46
N HIS A 338 4.04 9.58 4.79
CA HIS A 338 3.29 10.66 5.44
C HIS A 338 1.81 10.30 5.51
N TRP A 339 1.27 10.16 6.74
CA TRP A 339 -0.13 9.79 6.95
C TRP A 339 -0.90 10.82 7.77
N LEU A 340 -0.20 11.50 8.68
CA LEU A 340 -0.81 12.38 9.66
C LEU A 340 -0.33 13.82 9.49
N GLU A 341 -1.26 14.73 9.24
CA GLU A 341 -0.99 16.18 9.18
C GLU A 341 -0.93 16.86 10.55
N ILE A 342 -1.38 16.21 11.61
CA ILE A 342 -1.46 16.79 12.95
C ILE A 342 -0.09 16.65 13.63
N GLY A 343 0.56 17.77 13.92
CA GLY A 343 1.77 17.83 14.75
C GLY A 343 3.09 17.92 13.98
N ASN A 344 3.34 17.10 12.95
CA ASN A 344 4.69 16.95 12.35
C ASN A 344 4.82 17.33 10.88
N VAL A 345 3.89 18.10 10.38
CA VAL A 345 3.81 18.50 8.97
C VAL A 345 5.04 19.29 8.54
N ASP A 346 5.52 20.20 9.39
CA ASP A 346 6.69 21.03 9.07
C ASP A 346 7.96 20.18 8.95
N ASN A 347 8.05 19.05 9.70
CA ASN A 347 9.17 18.12 9.61
C ASN A 347 9.17 17.37 8.27
N THR A 348 8.01 16.93 7.78
CA THR A 348 7.91 16.28 6.46
C THR A 348 8.25 17.26 5.34
N ARG A 349 7.76 18.51 5.40
CA ARG A 349 8.10 19.54 4.42
C ARG A 349 9.60 19.85 4.41
N ALA A 350 10.20 20.01 5.58
CA ALA A 350 11.64 20.21 5.71
C ALA A 350 12.43 18.99 5.19
N PHE A 351 11.94 17.79 5.40
CA PHE A 351 12.56 16.58 4.89
C PHE A 351 12.57 16.54 3.35
N ILE A 352 11.44 16.86 2.70
CA ILE A 352 11.35 16.98 1.22
C ILE A 352 12.28 18.09 0.72
N ALA A 353 12.27 19.27 1.35
CA ALA A 353 13.11 20.40 0.95
C ALA A 353 14.62 20.09 1.03
N ASN A 354 15.02 19.14 1.87
CA ASN A 354 16.39 18.64 1.99
C ASN A 354 16.67 17.40 1.11
N GLY A 355 15.83 17.12 0.10
CA GLY A 355 16.02 16.01 -0.84
C GLY A 355 15.48 14.67 -0.36
N GLY A 356 14.74 14.63 0.76
CA GLY A 356 14.08 13.44 1.26
C GLY A 356 12.97 12.96 0.32
N LYS A 357 12.69 11.65 0.36
CA LYS A 357 11.65 11.00 -0.45
C LYS A 357 10.48 10.59 0.43
N VAL A 358 9.27 10.90 -0.04
CA VAL A 358 8.04 10.61 0.72
C VAL A 358 6.99 9.92 -0.14
N ILE A 359 6.17 9.11 0.52
CA ILE A 359 4.93 8.54 0.00
C ILE A 359 3.79 9.17 0.79
N ILE A 360 2.71 9.55 0.13
CA ILE A 360 1.57 10.20 0.80
C ILE A 360 0.45 9.19 1.01
N SER A 361 0.07 9.01 2.26
CA SER A 361 -1.03 8.14 2.73
C SER A 361 -2.00 8.92 3.63
N ASP A 362 -2.42 10.12 3.17
CA ASP A 362 -3.29 11.00 3.97
C ASP A 362 -4.48 10.26 4.59
N MET A 363 -4.55 10.23 5.93
CA MET A 363 -5.54 9.46 6.66
C MET A 363 -6.99 9.90 6.36
N PHE A 364 -7.21 11.15 5.98
CA PHE A 364 -8.54 11.68 5.72
C PHE A 364 -9.06 11.37 4.31
N SER A 365 -8.17 10.99 3.38
CA SER A 365 -8.53 10.75 1.98
C SER A 365 -8.17 9.35 1.48
N LEU A 366 -7.14 8.71 2.04
CA LEU A 366 -6.59 7.45 1.55
C LEU A 366 -6.73 6.26 2.52
N TYR A 367 -7.29 6.47 3.73
CA TYR A 367 -7.62 5.36 4.65
C TYR A 367 -8.99 4.79 4.30
N LEU A 368 -9.00 3.61 3.68
CA LEU A 368 -10.20 2.96 3.16
C LEU A 368 -10.95 2.13 4.20
N ASP A 369 -10.43 1.98 5.40
CA ASP A 369 -11.15 1.44 6.56
C ASP A 369 -12.20 2.43 7.10
N TYR A 370 -12.03 3.74 6.87
CA TYR A 370 -13.08 4.70 7.16
C TYR A 370 -14.30 4.50 6.26
N PRO A 371 -15.52 4.65 6.83
CA PRO A 371 -16.75 4.60 6.05
C PRO A 371 -16.81 5.63 4.93
N GLU A 372 -17.58 5.33 3.90
CA GLU A 372 -17.70 6.11 2.66
C GLU A 372 -18.26 7.53 2.88
N PHE A 373 -18.98 7.78 3.98
CA PHE A 373 -19.45 9.12 4.33
C PHE A 373 -18.32 10.04 4.84
N PHE A 374 -17.16 9.48 5.23
CA PHE A 374 -15.91 10.20 5.49
C PHE A 374 -15.01 10.19 4.26
N THR A 375 -14.64 9.01 3.79
CA THR A 375 -13.71 8.80 2.67
C THR A 375 -14.49 8.29 1.45
N SER A 376 -15.23 9.21 0.78
CA SER A 376 -16.04 8.85 -0.39
C SER A 376 -15.18 8.56 -1.62
N LEU A 377 -15.76 7.84 -2.60
CA LEU A 377 -15.12 7.56 -3.89
C LEU A 377 -14.65 8.85 -4.59
N ARG A 378 -15.50 9.90 -4.60
CA ARG A 378 -15.13 11.20 -5.20
C ARG A 378 -13.98 11.86 -4.45
N ARG A 379 -13.97 11.83 -3.10
CA ARG A 379 -12.89 12.37 -2.29
C ARG A 379 -11.55 11.69 -2.59
N VAL A 380 -11.55 10.36 -2.70
CA VAL A 380 -10.37 9.58 -3.07
C VAL A 380 -9.90 9.94 -4.47
N TYR A 381 -10.82 10.06 -5.43
CA TYR A 381 -10.50 10.42 -6.81
C TYR A 381 -9.91 11.82 -6.96
N GLU A 382 -10.48 12.79 -6.25
CA GLU A 382 -10.06 14.20 -6.29
C GLU A 382 -8.81 14.46 -5.45
N PHE A 383 -8.33 13.45 -4.69
CA PHE A 383 -7.14 13.61 -3.88
C PHE A 383 -5.92 14.00 -4.72
N THR A 384 -5.18 14.97 -4.21
CA THR A 384 -3.87 15.37 -4.72
C THR A 384 -2.90 15.45 -3.53
N PRO A 385 -1.61 15.11 -3.72
CA PRO A 385 -0.63 15.21 -2.64
C PRO A 385 -0.51 16.65 -2.13
N VAL A 386 -1.07 16.88 -0.96
CA VAL A 386 -1.03 18.17 -0.26
C VAL A 386 -0.54 17.93 1.16
N ILE A 387 0.43 18.72 1.60
CA ILE A 387 0.91 18.74 2.98
C ILE A 387 0.77 20.17 3.49
N LYS A 388 -0.10 20.38 4.50
CA LYS A 388 -0.40 21.69 5.10
C LYS A 388 -0.78 22.77 4.05
N GLY A 389 -1.62 22.40 3.10
CA GLY A 389 -2.12 23.30 2.07
C GLY A 389 -1.14 23.61 0.92
N GLU A 390 0.08 23.10 0.95
CA GLU A 390 1.00 23.17 -0.19
C GLU A 390 0.88 21.91 -1.05
N SER A 391 0.71 22.09 -2.36
CA SER A 391 0.71 20.99 -3.32
C SER A 391 2.14 20.53 -3.60
N PHE A 392 2.32 19.19 -3.64
CA PHE A 392 3.59 18.55 -3.98
C PHE A 392 3.44 17.68 -5.25
N GLU A 393 2.43 17.97 -6.07
CA GLU A 393 2.10 17.15 -7.25
C GLU A 393 3.27 16.97 -8.22
N ASP A 394 4.09 18.02 -8.39
CA ASP A 394 5.22 18.03 -9.31
C ASP A 394 6.57 18.09 -8.56
N ASN A 395 6.59 17.67 -7.29
CA ASN A 395 7.80 17.71 -6.47
C ASN A 395 8.55 16.38 -6.55
N ASP A 396 9.81 16.41 -6.96
CA ASP A 396 10.71 15.25 -7.03
C ASP A 396 10.87 14.50 -5.69
N GLY A 397 10.47 15.10 -4.57
CA GLY A 397 10.44 14.49 -3.25
C GLY A 397 9.28 13.51 -3.04
N VAL A 398 8.18 13.65 -3.80
CA VAL A 398 7.00 12.76 -3.67
C VAL A 398 7.12 11.60 -4.64
N LEU A 399 7.27 10.39 -4.11
CA LEU A 399 7.31 9.15 -4.90
C LEU A 399 5.92 8.72 -5.39
N GLY A 400 4.87 9.11 -4.66
CA GLY A 400 3.51 8.76 -5.04
C GLY A 400 2.54 8.73 -3.87
N ILE A 401 1.41 8.04 -4.11
CA ILE A 401 0.34 7.90 -3.14
C ILE A 401 0.08 6.42 -2.82
N GLN A 402 -0.38 6.18 -1.60
CA GLN A 402 -0.73 4.84 -1.14
C GLN A 402 -1.98 4.88 -0.28
N ALA A 403 -2.99 4.11 -0.67
CA ALA A 403 -4.14 3.89 0.20
C ALA A 403 -3.82 2.87 1.28
N CYS A 404 -4.46 2.99 2.44
CA CYS A 404 -4.32 2.07 3.55
C CYS A 404 -5.67 1.44 3.92
N LEU A 405 -5.63 0.17 4.33
CA LEU A 405 -6.76 -0.47 5.00
C LEU A 405 -6.26 -1.12 6.29
N TRP A 406 -6.66 -0.53 7.40
CA TRP A 406 -6.44 -1.07 8.74
C TRP A 406 -7.58 -2.01 9.10
N SER A 407 -7.24 -3.17 9.66
CA SER A 407 -8.21 -4.28 9.77
C SER A 407 -8.85 -4.43 11.15
N GLU A 408 -8.73 -3.46 12.06
CA GLU A 408 -9.37 -3.53 13.39
C GLU A 408 -10.89 -3.78 13.31
N ARG A 409 -11.53 -3.25 12.26
CA ARG A 409 -12.98 -3.35 12.04
C ARG A 409 -13.34 -4.09 10.76
N VAL A 410 -12.36 -4.70 10.10
CA VAL A 410 -12.51 -5.44 8.84
C VAL A 410 -12.06 -6.88 9.09
N THR A 411 -13.01 -7.73 9.42
CA THR A 411 -12.75 -9.06 9.99
C THR A 411 -12.80 -10.21 8.98
N ASP A 412 -13.28 -9.94 7.77
CA ASP A 412 -13.49 -10.94 6.72
C ASP A 412 -13.27 -10.36 5.32
N ALA A 413 -13.11 -11.24 4.34
CA ALA A 413 -12.80 -10.88 2.96
C ALA A 413 -13.94 -10.10 2.26
N GLU A 414 -15.20 -10.40 2.58
CA GLU A 414 -16.35 -9.70 1.98
C GLU A 414 -16.36 -8.23 2.40
N THR A 415 -16.21 -7.99 3.71
CA THR A 415 -16.09 -6.64 4.27
C THR A 415 -14.87 -5.92 3.69
N LEU A 416 -13.71 -6.60 3.60
CA LEU A 416 -12.49 -6.07 3.01
C LEU A 416 -12.75 -5.57 1.58
N TYR A 417 -13.28 -6.43 0.71
CA TYR A 417 -13.49 -6.08 -0.70
C TYR A 417 -14.49 -4.94 -0.87
N THR A 418 -15.59 -4.93 -0.10
CA THR A 418 -16.57 -3.84 -0.17
C THR A 418 -16.01 -2.52 0.37
N ARG A 419 -15.04 -2.55 1.28
CA ARG A 419 -14.34 -1.35 1.76
C ARG A 419 -13.37 -0.78 0.73
N ILE A 420 -12.64 -1.62 0.02
CA ILE A 420 -11.62 -1.14 -0.91
C ILE A 420 -12.17 -0.85 -2.31
N TYR A 421 -13.14 -1.62 -2.80
CA TYR A 421 -13.71 -1.41 -4.14
C TYR A 421 -15.09 -0.72 -4.06
N PRO A 422 -15.32 0.33 -4.89
CA PRO A 422 -14.49 0.80 -6.01
C PRO A 422 -13.41 1.84 -5.66
N ARG A 423 -13.23 2.25 -4.40
CA ARG A 423 -12.36 3.39 -4.02
C ARG A 423 -10.90 3.18 -4.44
N LEU A 424 -10.41 1.94 -4.42
CA LEU A 424 -9.04 1.63 -4.85
C LEU A 424 -8.82 1.86 -6.35
N PHE A 425 -9.87 1.76 -7.17
CA PHE A 425 -9.79 2.15 -8.60
C PHE A 425 -9.63 3.66 -8.77
N ALA A 426 -10.22 4.46 -7.88
CA ALA A 426 -10.01 5.90 -7.84
C ALA A 426 -8.57 6.26 -7.43
N VAL A 427 -7.98 5.54 -6.47
CA VAL A 427 -6.55 5.67 -6.12
C VAL A 427 -5.67 5.39 -7.34
N ALA A 428 -5.96 4.32 -8.07
CA ALA A 428 -5.19 3.94 -9.26
C ALA A 428 -5.21 5.05 -10.32
N GLU A 429 -6.38 5.64 -10.59
CA GLU A 429 -6.50 6.75 -11.53
C GLU A 429 -5.80 8.01 -11.02
N ALA A 430 -5.95 8.35 -9.74
CA ALA A 430 -5.28 9.50 -9.13
C ALA A 430 -3.75 9.38 -9.18
N ALA A 431 -3.22 8.16 -9.08
CA ALA A 431 -1.80 7.89 -9.09
C ALA A 431 -1.17 7.76 -10.49
N TRP A 432 -1.99 7.43 -11.50
CA TRP A 432 -1.51 7.19 -12.86
C TRP A 432 -1.75 8.36 -13.82
N THR A 433 -2.98 8.95 -13.78
CA THR A 433 -3.47 9.86 -14.82
C THR A 433 -3.21 11.32 -14.46
N PHE A 434 -2.70 12.11 -15.42
CA PHE A 434 -2.46 13.54 -15.25
C PHE A 434 -3.75 14.35 -15.37
N ASP A 435 -4.50 14.15 -16.47
CA ASP A 435 -5.71 14.91 -16.76
C ASP A 435 -6.95 14.11 -16.35
N ARG A 436 -7.44 14.38 -15.15
CA ARG A 436 -8.51 13.64 -14.49
C ARG A 436 -9.86 14.36 -14.60
N ASP A 437 -10.90 13.60 -14.93
CA ASP A 437 -12.30 14.01 -15.00
C ASP A 437 -13.15 12.97 -14.27
N TYR A 438 -13.82 13.38 -13.19
CA TYR A 438 -14.55 12.45 -12.34
C TYR A 438 -15.77 11.83 -13.08
N GLU A 439 -16.50 12.60 -13.86
CA GLU A 439 -17.68 12.15 -14.58
C GLU A 439 -17.29 11.12 -15.68
N ASP A 440 -16.17 11.34 -16.38
CA ASP A 440 -15.59 10.37 -17.30
C ASP A 440 -15.13 9.10 -16.56
N PHE A 441 -14.45 9.25 -15.42
CA PHE A 441 -14.04 8.12 -14.57
C PHE A 441 -15.25 7.30 -14.10
N GLU A 442 -16.29 7.94 -13.57
CA GLU A 442 -17.49 7.26 -13.06
C GLU A 442 -18.18 6.45 -14.19
N SER A 443 -18.24 7.00 -15.41
CA SER A 443 -18.76 6.29 -16.59
C SER A 443 -17.96 5.02 -16.91
N ARG A 444 -16.63 5.09 -16.86
CA ARG A 444 -15.72 3.94 -17.10
C ARG A 444 -15.78 2.93 -15.98
N LEU A 445 -15.94 3.41 -14.74
CA LEU A 445 -16.02 2.60 -13.54
C LEU A 445 -17.18 1.62 -13.54
N ALA A 446 -18.34 2.03 -14.05
CA ALA A 446 -19.51 1.13 -14.16
C ALA A 446 -19.18 -0.12 -15.00
N ALA A 447 -18.48 0.05 -16.11
CA ALA A 447 -18.04 -1.07 -16.95
C ALA A 447 -16.94 -1.92 -16.27
N LYS A 448 -16.06 -1.30 -15.50
CA LYS A 448 -15.01 -2.00 -14.74
C LYS A 448 -15.60 -2.86 -13.62
N LEU A 449 -16.61 -2.36 -12.90
CA LEU A 449 -17.27 -3.11 -11.83
C LEU A 449 -17.97 -4.36 -12.36
N CYS A 450 -18.62 -4.30 -13.52
CA CYS A 450 -19.18 -5.49 -14.16
C CYS A 450 -18.13 -6.60 -14.43
N SER A 451 -16.85 -6.25 -14.55
CA SER A 451 -15.80 -7.26 -14.70
C SER A 451 -15.49 -8.01 -13.39
N LEU A 452 -15.81 -7.43 -12.23
CA LEU A 452 -15.68 -8.08 -10.93
C LEU A 452 -16.78 -9.11 -10.67
N ASP A 453 -17.96 -8.98 -11.32
CA ASP A 453 -19.09 -9.92 -11.18
C ASP A 453 -18.68 -11.36 -11.54
N ASN A 454 -17.66 -11.51 -12.39
CA ASN A 454 -17.10 -12.79 -12.79
C ASN A 454 -15.94 -13.26 -11.91
N SER A 455 -15.60 -12.50 -10.88
CA SER A 455 -14.56 -12.82 -9.90
C SER A 455 -15.19 -13.03 -8.53
N SER A 456 -14.47 -13.64 -7.60
CA SER A 456 -14.91 -13.76 -6.20
C SER A 456 -14.73 -12.46 -5.40
N THR A 457 -14.71 -11.31 -6.08
CA THR A 457 -14.41 -10.01 -5.48
C THR A 457 -15.69 -9.19 -5.35
N ASN A 458 -16.18 -9.05 -4.13
CA ASN A 458 -17.31 -8.19 -3.84
C ASN A 458 -16.92 -6.71 -3.97
N TYR A 459 -17.88 -5.83 -4.22
CA TYR A 459 -17.65 -4.39 -4.28
C TYR A 459 -18.88 -3.60 -3.85
N GLN A 460 -18.69 -2.37 -3.47
CA GLN A 460 -19.76 -1.43 -3.17
C GLN A 460 -20.30 -0.77 -4.46
N SER A 461 -21.58 -0.45 -4.49
CA SER A 461 -22.14 0.34 -5.59
C SER A 461 -21.55 1.76 -5.61
N ILE A 462 -21.48 2.37 -6.79
CA ILE A 462 -20.98 3.75 -6.95
C ILE A 462 -21.78 4.73 -6.08
N THR A 463 -23.11 4.58 -6.05
CA THR A 463 -23.99 5.43 -5.24
C THR A 463 -23.70 5.30 -3.75
N HIS A 464 -23.51 4.08 -3.24
CA HIS A 464 -23.18 3.85 -1.83
C HIS A 464 -21.78 4.41 -1.48
N SER A 465 -20.86 4.33 -2.42
CA SER A 465 -19.50 4.84 -2.26
C SER A 465 -19.40 6.38 -2.31
N ASN A 466 -20.50 7.06 -2.68
CA ASN A 466 -20.60 8.52 -2.72
C ASN A 466 -21.85 9.04 -1.99
N PRO A 467 -22.00 8.79 -0.68
CA PRO A 467 -23.15 9.30 0.05
C PRO A 467 -23.13 10.83 0.09
N VAL A 468 -24.27 11.45 -0.22
CA VAL A 468 -24.45 12.91 -0.26
C VAL A 468 -25.66 13.34 0.57
N GLY A 469 -25.73 14.62 0.92
CA GLY A 469 -26.88 15.23 1.59
C GLY A 469 -27.30 14.49 2.88
N PRO A 470 -28.61 14.17 3.04
CA PRO A 470 -29.13 13.54 4.26
C PRO A 470 -28.51 12.19 4.58
N ASP A 471 -28.17 11.37 3.58
CA ASP A 471 -27.59 10.04 3.80
C ASP A 471 -26.16 10.14 4.35
N ARG A 472 -25.35 11.07 3.85
CA ARG A 472 -24.03 11.36 4.41
C ARG A 472 -24.14 11.81 5.86
N LEU A 473 -25.02 12.77 6.15
CA LEU A 473 -25.23 13.30 7.49
C LEU A 473 -25.69 12.20 8.46
N LYS A 474 -26.63 11.35 8.05
CA LYS A 474 -27.11 10.22 8.85
C LYS A 474 -25.96 9.25 9.21
N GLY A 475 -25.10 8.93 8.25
CA GLY A 475 -23.92 8.09 8.48
C GLY A 475 -22.96 8.71 9.51
N ILE A 476 -22.64 9.99 9.37
CA ILE A 476 -21.80 10.74 10.31
C ILE A 476 -22.40 10.72 11.71
N MET A 477 -23.68 11.05 11.85
CA MET A 477 -24.35 11.08 13.16
C MET A 477 -24.40 9.70 13.83
N ALA A 478 -24.62 8.63 13.05
CA ALA A 478 -24.58 7.26 13.57
C ALA A 478 -23.18 6.88 14.07
N PHE A 479 -22.13 7.24 13.33
CA PHE A 479 -20.74 7.02 13.73
C PHE A 479 -20.41 7.76 15.03
N LEU A 480 -20.75 9.04 15.14
CA LEU A 480 -20.51 9.85 16.34
C LEU A 480 -21.25 9.30 17.56
N ALA A 481 -22.48 8.84 17.38
CA ALA A 481 -23.23 8.20 18.45
C ALA A 481 -22.58 6.90 18.94
N ALA A 482 -22.11 6.05 18.00
CA ALA A 482 -21.40 4.82 18.34
C ALA A 482 -20.07 5.09 19.06
N LEU A 483 -19.33 6.11 18.63
CA LEU A 483 -18.05 6.51 19.24
C LEU A 483 -18.26 7.06 20.67
N SER A 484 -19.29 7.88 20.88
CA SER A 484 -19.66 8.39 22.21
C SER A 484 -20.08 7.26 23.16
N ALA A 485 -20.84 6.27 22.68
CA ALA A 485 -21.22 5.11 23.46
C ALA A 485 -20.00 4.27 23.87
N ALA A 486 -19.09 4.00 22.93
CA ALA A 486 -17.85 3.26 23.19
C ALA A 486 -16.93 3.97 24.20
N SER A 487 -16.86 5.30 24.15
CA SER A 487 -16.11 6.11 25.12
C SER A 487 -16.75 6.06 26.51
N ALA A 488 -18.10 6.12 26.60
CA ALA A 488 -18.83 6.02 27.85
C ALA A 488 -18.69 4.65 28.53
N GLU A 489 -18.55 3.58 27.74
CA GLU A 489 -18.32 2.21 28.21
C GLU A 489 -16.84 1.93 28.53
N GLY A 490 -15.93 2.90 28.33
CA GLY A 490 -14.49 2.73 28.52
C GLY A 490 -13.84 1.79 27.51
N SER A 491 -14.53 1.50 26.39
CA SER A 491 -14.04 0.65 25.30
C SER A 491 -13.33 1.44 24.20
N ALA A 492 -13.33 2.76 24.29
CA ALA A 492 -12.56 3.69 23.45
C ALA A 492 -11.92 4.79 24.32
N PRO A 493 -10.82 5.43 23.87
CA PRO A 493 -10.25 6.59 24.55
C PRO A 493 -11.29 7.71 24.73
N ALA A 494 -11.18 8.49 25.80
CA ALA A 494 -12.00 9.69 25.95
C ALA A 494 -11.59 10.69 24.86
N ILE A 495 -12.52 11.01 23.96
CA ILE A 495 -12.32 11.96 22.89
C ILE A 495 -12.81 13.32 23.38
N THR A 496 -11.91 14.30 23.42
CA THR A 496 -12.32 15.66 23.77
C THR A 496 -13.13 16.31 22.63
N PRO A 497 -13.97 17.31 22.92
CA PRO A 497 -14.67 18.07 21.87
C PRO A 497 -13.71 18.65 20.82
N GLU A 498 -12.54 19.12 21.24
CA GLU A 498 -11.51 19.68 20.36
C GLU A 498 -10.93 18.62 19.43
N MET A 499 -10.61 17.42 19.95
CA MET A 499 -10.14 16.30 19.13
C MET A 499 -11.20 15.89 18.11
N MET A 500 -12.46 15.83 18.52
CA MET A 500 -13.58 15.52 17.63
C MET A 500 -13.72 16.57 16.54
N GLN A 501 -13.62 17.85 16.88
CA GLN A 501 -13.71 18.95 15.92
C GLN A 501 -12.57 18.88 14.90
N GLN A 502 -11.34 18.65 15.35
CA GLN A 502 -10.18 18.48 14.45
C GLN A 502 -10.36 17.28 13.52
N PHE A 503 -10.80 16.15 14.05
CA PHE A 503 -11.07 14.94 13.26
C PHE A 503 -12.11 15.21 12.17
N LEU A 504 -13.27 15.81 12.52
CA LEU A 504 -14.33 16.13 11.56
C LEU A 504 -13.88 17.18 10.52
N ALA A 505 -13.09 18.17 10.95
CA ALA A 505 -12.54 19.19 10.06
C ALA A 505 -11.60 18.59 9.00
N GLY A 506 -10.82 17.56 9.36
CA GLY A 506 -10.00 16.81 8.40
C GLY A 506 -10.81 16.17 7.27
N PHE A 507 -12.05 15.77 7.55
CA PHE A 507 -12.99 15.30 6.53
C PHE A 507 -13.82 16.42 5.86
N GLY A 508 -13.51 17.69 6.14
CA GLY A 508 -14.28 18.84 5.63
C GLY A 508 -15.70 18.93 6.21
N ILE A 509 -15.89 18.50 7.45
CA ILE A 509 -17.16 18.52 8.16
C ILE A 509 -17.10 19.60 9.24
N GLU A 510 -17.89 20.64 9.08
CA GLU A 510 -18.09 21.67 10.11
C GLU A 510 -19.27 21.31 10.99
N LEU A 511 -19.06 21.28 12.31
CA LEU A 511 -20.17 21.17 13.25
C LEU A 511 -20.83 22.55 13.38
N PRO A 512 -22.17 22.63 13.39
CA PRO A 512 -22.83 23.89 13.74
C PRO A 512 -22.42 24.30 15.14
N GLN A 513 -22.13 25.60 15.31
CA GLN A 513 -21.77 26.23 16.58
C GLN A 513 -22.89 26.15 17.59
#